data_9c389b00d39b67e470680bc8b6bb4e52
#
_entry.id   9c389b00d39b67e470680bc8b6bb4e52
#
_cell.length_a   1.000
_cell.length_b   1.000
_cell.length_c   1.000
_cell.angle_alpha   90.00
_cell.angle_beta   90.00
_cell.angle_gamma   90.00
#
_symmetry.space_group_name_H-M   'P 1'
#
loop_
_entity.id
_entity.type
_entity.pdbx_description
1 polymer ?
#
loop_
_entity_poly.entity_id
_entity_poly.type
_entity_poly.pdbx_seq_one_letter_code
_entity_poly.pdbx_strand_id
1 'polypeptide(L)'
;MVAMSSTDGNPGTGVGVLDKAMSIVAALEQGPAKLAELTEATGMSRATVHRLASSLDDHGLLRRTADGSFALGYRLVGLAALALSDSALADTARPVVTRLRDVTGESAQLWRPDGEWRVCVVSVE
;
A
#
# COMPACT_ATOMS: atom_id res chain seq x y z
N MET A 1 -3.11 -7.23 9.24
CA MET A 1 -2.47 -6.59 8.08
C MET A 1 -3.10 -5.23 7.86
N VAL A 2 -2.31 -4.24 7.51
CA VAL A 2 -2.78 -2.90 7.16
C VAL A 2 -2.85 -2.79 5.65
N ALA A 3 -3.95 -2.28 5.14
CA ALA A 3 -4.11 -1.96 3.73
C ALA A 3 -4.74 -0.57 3.58
N MET A 4 -4.39 0.12 2.52
CA MET A 4 -4.97 1.42 2.15
C MET A 4 -5.68 1.28 0.82
N SER A 5 -6.84 1.90 0.70
CA SER A 5 -7.63 1.90 -0.53
C SER A 5 -8.17 3.31 -0.77
N SER A 6 -7.93 3.85 -1.94
CA SER A 6 -8.52 5.12 -2.37
C SER A 6 -9.96 4.90 -2.80
N THR A 7 -10.85 5.77 -2.39
CA THR A 7 -12.26 5.77 -2.83
C THR A 7 -12.41 6.46 -4.19
N ASP A 8 -11.54 7.42 -4.47
CA ASP A 8 -11.44 8.12 -5.75
C ASP A 8 -9.97 8.21 -6.16
N GLY A 9 -9.67 8.42 -7.42
CA GLY A 9 -8.30 8.58 -7.88
C GLY A 9 -7.56 9.63 -7.05
N ASN A 10 -6.30 9.35 -6.69
CA ASN A 10 -5.50 10.29 -5.90
C ASN A 10 -5.20 11.55 -6.75
N PRO A 11 -5.81 12.71 -6.45
CA PRO A 11 -5.43 13.94 -7.13
C PRO A 11 -3.99 14.29 -6.75
N GLY A 12 -3.16 14.63 -7.70
CA GLY A 12 -1.79 15.04 -7.43
C GLY A 12 -1.71 16.17 -6.41
N THR A 13 -0.61 16.23 -5.66
CA THR A 13 -0.40 17.23 -4.60
C THR A 13 0.29 18.50 -5.13
N GLY A 14 0.73 18.51 -6.39
CA GLY A 14 1.55 19.57 -6.97
C GLY A 14 3.04 19.39 -6.70
N VAL A 15 3.48 18.37 -5.97
CA VAL A 15 4.88 18.01 -5.75
C VAL A 15 5.27 16.92 -6.75
N GLY A 16 5.80 17.31 -7.91
CA GLY A 16 5.93 16.46 -9.08
C GLY A 16 6.67 15.14 -8.85
N VAL A 17 7.84 15.15 -8.20
CA VAL A 17 8.62 13.93 -7.97
C VAL A 17 7.90 13.00 -6.98
N LEU A 18 7.28 13.55 -5.96
CA LEU A 18 6.54 12.76 -4.97
C LEU A 18 5.28 12.15 -5.59
N ASP A 19 4.52 12.94 -6.34
CA ASP A 19 3.33 12.44 -7.04
C ASP A 19 3.68 11.31 -8.01
N LYS A 20 4.78 11.46 -8.76
CA LYS A 20 5.27 10.44 -9.69
C LYS A 20 5.69 9.16 -8.94
N ALA A 21 6.43 9.29 -7.85
CA ALA A 21 6.85 8.15 -7.03
C ALA A 21 5.62 7.42 -6.45
N MET A 22 4.64 8.16 -5.94
CA MET A 22 3.42 7.58 -5.39
C MET A 22 2.55 6.91 -6.45
N SER A 23 2.57 7.38 -7.70
CA SER A 23 1.86 6.70 -8.78
C SER A 23 2.42 5.31 -9.07
N ILE A 24 3.73 5.11 -8.89
CA ILE A 24 4.36 3.79 -9.01
C ILE A 24 3.90 2.89 -7.84
N VAL A 25 3.92 3.40 -6.62
CA VAL A 25 3.45 2.66 -5.44
C VAL A 25 2.00 2.25 -5.62
N ALA A 26 1.14 3.17 -6.08
CA ALA A 26 -0.28 2.89 -6.33
C ALA A 26 -0.48 1.79 -7.39
N ALA A 27 0.31 1.80 -8.46
CA ALA A 27 0.25 0.75 -9.48
C ALA A 27 0.59 -0.64 -8.92
N LEU A 28 1.45 -0.71 -7.90
CA LEU A 28 1.86 -1.96 -7.27
C LEU A 28 0.88 -2.48 -6.21
N GLU A 29 -0.16 -1.72 -5.88
CA GLU A 29 -1.22 -2.19 -4.98
C GLU A 29 -1.99 -3.38 -5.58
N GLN A 30 -1.99 -3.51 -6.91
CA GLN A 30 -2.64 -4.62 -7.62
C GLN A 30 -1.76 -5.88 -7.68
N GLY A 31 -0.52 -5.79 -7.24
CA GLY A 31 0.45 -6.89 -7.27
C GLY A 31 1.75 -6.49 -7.96
N PRO A 32 2.74 -7.40 -7.99
CA PRO A 32 4.01 -7.15 -8.65
C PRO A 32 3.83 -6.81 -10.13
N ALA A 33 4.67 -5.93 -10.65
CA ALA A 33 4.62 -5.50 -12.04
C ALA A 33 6.04 -5.29 -12.61
N LYS A 34 6.17 -5.55 -13.90
CA LYS A 34 7.41 -5.29 -14.63
C LYS A 34 7.50 -3.82 -15.03
N LEU A 35 8.70 -3.40 -15.38
CA LEU A 35 8.96 -2.02 -15.77
C LEU A 35 8.03 -1.55 -16.91
N ALA A 36 7.79 -2.39 -17.91
CA ALA A 36 6.88 -2.07 -19.00
C ALA A 36 5.44 -1.84 -18.53
N GLU A 37 4.96 -2.67 -17.60
CA GLU A 37 3.62 -2.54 -17.01
C GLU A 37 3.48 -1.26 -16.18
N LEU A 38 4.51 -0.91 -15.40
CA LEU A 38 4.54 0.34 -14.64
C LEU A 38 4.58 1.56 -15.54
N THR A 39 5.32 1.50 -16.65
CA THR A 39 5.38 2.56 -17.64
C THR A 39 4.00 2.81 -18.25
N GLU A 40 3.30 1.76 -18.61
CA GLU A 40 1.94 1.85 -19.14
C GLU A 40 0.95 2.37 -18.10
N ALA A 41 0.99 1.83 -16.89
CA ALA A 41 0.06 2.19 -15.81
C ALA A 41 0.20 3.65 -15.36
N THR A 42 1.42 4.18 -15.37
CA THR A 42 1.70 5.55 -14.88
C THR A 42 1.68 6.60 -15.99
N GLY A 43 1.84 6.19 -17.25
CA GLY A 43 1.97 7.11 -18.37
C GLY A 43 3.30 7.87 -18.42
N MET A 44 4.23 7.56 -17.53
CA MET A 44 5.56 8.18 -17.51
C MET A 44 6.52 7.49 -18.47
N SER A 45 7.63 8.16 -18.81
CA SER A 45 8.68 7.56 -19.64
C SER A 45 9.34 6.38 -18.92
N ARG A 46 9.86 5.42 -19.69
CA ARG A 46 10.56 4.25 -19.16
C ARG A 46 11.76 4.67 -18.29
N ALA A 47 12.51 5.67 -18.71
CA ALA A 47 13.66 6.17 -17.94
C ALA A 47 13.25 6.75 -16.60
N THR A 48 12.16 7.52 -16.55
CA THR A 48 11.63 8.11 -15.32
C THR A 48 11.14 7.01 -14.37
N VAL A 49 10.37 6.07 -14.87
CA VAL A 49 9.86 4.93 -14.06
C VAL A 49 11.03 4.12 -13.50
N HIS A 50 12.00 3.78 -14.32
CA HIS A 50 13.17 3.00 -13.87
C HIS A 50 13.94 3.73 -12.77
N ARG A 51 14.20 5.03 -12.96
CA ARG A 51 14.93 5.85 -11.98
C ARG A 51 14.17 5.95 -10.65
N LEU A 52 12.88 6.22 -10.69
CA LEU A 52 12.06 6.35 -9.49
C LEU A 52 11.86 5.00 -8.79
N ALA A 53 11.58 3.94 -9.54
CA ALA A 53 11.42 2.60 -8.98
C ALA A 53 12.72 2.10 -8.33
N SER A 54 13.86 2.34 -8.96
CA SER A 54 15.17 1.99 -8.40
C SER A 54 15.46 2.76 -7.11
N SER A 55 15.12 4.05 -7.08
CA SER A 55 15.26 4.86 -5.86
C SER A 55 14.35 4.39 -4.73
N LEU A 56 13.11 4.05 -5.05
CA LEU A 56 12.17 3.49 -4.07
C LEU A 56 12.66 2.14 -3.53
N ASP A 57 13.26 1.30 -4.38
CA ASP A 57 13.89 0.05 -3.99
C ASP A 57 15.06 0.30 -3.03
N ASP A 58 15.93 1.26 -3.35
CA ASP A 58 17.04 1.64 -2.46
C ASP A 58 16.55 2.09 -1.07
N HIS A 59 15.38 2.72 -1.01
CA HIS A 59 14.75 3.11 0.26
C HIS A 59 13.95 2.00 0.94
N GLY A 60 13.89 0.82 0.35
CA GLY A 60 13.13 -0.31 0.90
C GLY A 60 11.62 -0.22 0.75
N LEU A 61 11.12 0.79 0.03
CA LEU A 61 9.69 0.96 -0.24
C LEU A 61 9.20 0.08 -1.38
N LEU A 62 10.09 -0.29 -2.29
CA LEU A 62 9.88 -1.34 -3.27
C LEU A 62 10.94 -2.43 -3.08
N ARG A 63 10.74 -3.57 -3.75
CA ARG A 63 11.70 -4.65 -3.86
C ARG A 63 11.61 -5.28 -5.25
N ARG A 64 12.64 -6.01 -5.63
CA ARG A 64 12.63 -6.85 -6.82
C ARG A 64 12.25 -8.28 -6.45
N THR A 65 11.36 -8.86 -7.23
CA THR A 65 11.02 -10.28 -7.12
C THR A 65 12.01 -11.13 -7.92
N ALA A 66 11.94 -12.45 -7.77
CA ALA A 66 12.83 -13.38 -8.44
C ALA A 66 12.78 -13.27 -9.97
N ASP A 67 11.61 -12.92 -10.54
CA ASP A 67 11.44 -12.74 -11.99
C ASP A 67 11.80 -11.34 -12.51
N GLY A 68 12.33 -10.47 -11.64
CA GLY A 68 12.71 -9.12 -11.98
C GLY A 68 11.58 -8.09 -11.94
N SER A 69 10.39 -8.46 -11.48
CA SER A 69 9.29 -7.53 -11.25
C SER A 69 9.57 -6.66 -10.03
N PHE A 70 8.96 -5.48 -10.00
CA PHE A 70 8.90 -4.65 -8.80
C PHE A 70 7.67 -5.05 -7.98
N ALA A 71 7.80 -4.99 -6.67
CA ALA A 71 6.72 -5.22 -5.71
C ALA A 71 6.87 -4.26 -4.54
N LEU A 72 5.84 -4.14 -3.71
CA LEU A 72 5.91 -3.34 -2.48
C LEU A 72 6.97 -3.92 -1.54
N GLY A 73 7.79 -3.04 -0.98
CA GLY A 73 8.94 -3.40 -0.16
C GLY A 73 8.58 -3.67 1.30
N TYR A 74 9.41 -4.46 1.96
CA TYR A 74 9.15 -4.89 3.35
C TYR A 74 9.31 -3.77 4.39
N ARG A 75 9.99 -2.67 4.05
CA ARG A 75 10.02 -1.50 4.93
C ARG A 75 8.62 -0.96 5.23
N LEU A 76 7.69 -1.12 4.27
CA LEU A 76 6.30 -0.70 4.47
C LEU A 76 5.62 -1.44 5.63
N VAL A 77 5.98 -2.70 5.88
CA VAL A 77 5.44 -3.46 7.01
C VAL A 77 5.84 -2.82 8.33
N GLY A 78 7.11 -2.47 8.47
CA GLY A 78 7.60 -1.78 9.66
C GLY A 78 6.99 -0.39 9.85
N LEU A 79 6.88 0.38 8.77
CA LEU A 79 6.25 1.69 8.81
C LEU A 79 4.77 1.61 9.19
N ALA A 80 4.05 0.62 8.66
CA ALA A 80 2.66 0.38 9.00
C ALA A 80 2.49 0.03 10.49
N ALA A 81 3.35 -0.84 11.01
CA ALA A 81 3.34 -1.20 12.43
C ALA A 81 3.58 0.02 13.33
N LEU A 82 4.53 0.88 12.97
CA LEU A 82 4.79 2.13 13.70
C LEU A 82 3.59 3.09 13.61
N ALA A 83 3.00 3.22 12.43
CA ALA A 83 1.85 4.10 12.22
C ALA A 83 0.63 3.65 13.05
N LEU A 84 0.51 2.36 13.32
CA LEU A 84 -0.58 1.78 14.11
C LEU A 84 -0.27 1.68 15.61
N SER A 85 0.97 1.89 16.03
CA SER A 85 1.39 1.69 17.42
C SER A 85 0.58 2.54 18.42
N ASP A 86 0.10 3.70 18.00
CA ASP A 86 -0.70 4.62 18.81
C ASP A 86 -2.20 4.47 18.58
N SER A 87 -2.63 3.42 17.86
CA SER A 87 -4.04 3.25 17.50
C SER A 87 -4.82 2.52 18.60
N ALA A 88 -5.41 3.28 19.51
CA ALA A 88 -6.35 2.75 20.50
C ALA A 88 -7.56 2.06 19.83
N LEU A 89 -7.94 2.50 18.64
CA LEU A 89 -9.02 1.89 17.87
C LEU A 89 -8.68 0.45 17.46
N ALA A 90 -7.46 0.20 16.98
CA ALA A 90 -7.02 -1.14 16.59
C ALA A 90 -7.06 -2.09 17.78
N ASP A 91 -6.57 -1.66 18.94
CA ASP A 91 -6.54 -2.48 20.15
C ASP A 91 -7.95 -2.80 20.66
N THR A 92 -8.84 -1.82 20.64
CA THR A 92 -10.23 -2.00 21.06
C THR A 92 -11.02 -2.87 20.08
N ALA A 93 -10.78 -2.69 18.79
CA ALA A 93 -11.55 -3.37 17.74
C ALA A 93 -11.11 -4.82 17.51
N ARG A 94 -9.85 -5.16 17.74
CA ARG A 94 -9.31 -6.49 17.44
C ARG A 94 -10.11 -7.64 18.06
N PRO A 95 -10.48 -7.61 19.36
CA PRO A 95 -11.31 -8.68 19.94
C PRO A 95 -12.67 -8.79 19.27
N VAL A 96 -13.29 -7.67 18.89
CA VAL A 96 -14.60 -7.64 18.24
C VAL A 96 -14.53 -8.24 16.84
N VAL A 97 -13.53 -7.85 16.06
CA VAL A 97 -13.31 -8.37 14.69
C VAL A 97 -12.97 -9.86 14.73
N THR A 98 -12.16 -10.28 15.69
CA THR A 98 -11.83 -11.70 15.91
C THR A 98 -13.07 -12.52 16.21
N ARG A 99 -13.93 -12.02 17.10
CA ARG A 99 -15.19 -12.69 17.43
C ARG A 99 -16.10 -12.80 16.21
N LEU A 100 -16.18 -11.76 15.42
CA LEU A 100 -16.96 -11.78 14.18
C LEU A 100 -16.47 -12.88 13.23
N ARG A 101 -15.14 -12.97 13.03
CA ARG A 101 -14.54 -14.06 12.27
C ARG A 101 -14.90 -15.43 12.83
N ASP A 102 -14.79 -15.61 14.13
CA ASP A 102 -15.04 -16.90 14.79
C ASP A 102 -16.51 -17.32 14.68
N VAL A 103 -17.44 -16.38 14.77
CA VAL A 103 -18.88 -16.66 14.67
C VAL A 103 -19.31 -16.95 13.24
N THR A 104 -18.77 -16.23 12.27
CA THR A 104 -19.18 -16.35 10.86
C THR A 104 -18.39 -17.39 10.08
N GLY A 105 -17.18 -17.73 10.55
CA GLY A 105 -16.23 -18.54 9.78
C GLY A 105 -15.61 -17.82 8.58
N GLU A 106 -15.84 -16.52 8.47
CA GLU A 106 -15.36 -15.68 7.36
C GLU A 106 -14.31 -14.68 7.86
N SER A 107 -13.42 -14.27 6.96
CA SER A 107 -12.47 -13.19 7.26
C SER A 107 -13.22 -11.90 7.61
N ALA A 108 -12.73 -11.17 8.60
CA ALA A 108 -13.33 -9.93 9.06
C ALA A 108 -12.31 -8.81 9.10
N GLN A 109 -12.73 -7.61 8.72
CA GLN A 109 -11.85 -6.45 8.65
C GLN A 109 -12.57 -5.21 9.17
N LEU A 110 -11.80 -4.34 9.82
CA LEU A 110 -12.24 -3.00 10.19
C LEU A 110 -11.47 -1.98 9.39
N TRP A 111 -12.19 -1.13 8.68
CA TRP A 111 -11.64 -0.04 7.91
C TRP A 111 -12.05 1.30 8.49
N ARG A 112 -11.13 2.24 8.49
CA ARG A 112 -11.37 3.61 8.94
C ARG A 112 -11.20 4.57 7.76
N PRO A 113 -12.13 5.52 7.55
CA PRO A 113 -11.90 6.58 6.58
C PRO A 113 -10.79 7.53 7.06
N ASP A 114 -9.96 7.96 6.14
CA ASP A 114 -8.90 8.94 6.37
C ASP A 114 -8.77 9.81 5.10
N GLY A 115 -9.47 10.95 5.09
CA GLY A 115 -9.59 11.79 3.91
C GLY A 115 -10.22 11.02 2.75
N GLU A 116 -9.53 10.99 1.63
CA GLU A 116 -9.94 10.27 0.41
C GLU A 116 -9.67 8.76 0.49
N TRP A 117 -9.04 8.31 1.55
CA TRP A 117 -8.57 6.94 1.71
C TRP A 117 -9.40 6.17 2.74
N ARG A 118 -9.28 4.88 2.68
CA ARG A 118 -9.68 4.00 3.77
C ARG A 118 -8.45 3.22 4.22
N VAL A 119 -8.27 3.14 5.53
CA VAL A 119 -7.16 2.40 6.13
C VAL A 119 -7.71 1.17 6.84
N CYS A 120 -7.21 0.01 6.51
CA CYS A 120 -7.53 -1.22 7.23
C CYS A 120 -6.81 -1.21 8.58
N VAL A 121 -7.56 -1.03 9.64
CA VAL A 121 -7.02 -0.94 11.00
C VAL A 121 -6.81 -2.32 11.61
N VAL A 122 -7.73 -3.24 11.33
CA VAL A 122 -7.68 -4.62 11.80
C VAL A 122 -8.11 -5.55 10.67
N SER A 123 -7.37 -6.62 10.47
CA SER A 123 -7.74 -7.71 9.57
C SER A 123 -7.52 -9.03 10.28
N VAL A 124 -8.53 -9.89 10.27
CA VAL A 124 -8.48 -11.24 10.86
C VAL A 124 -9.00 -12.22 9.81
N GLU A 125 -8.14 -13.13 9.41
CA GLU A 125 -8.45 -14.17 8.42
C GLU A 125 -8.90 -15.49 9.05
#